data_0bf028e384e4e61fdfc6130fbac13523
#
_entry.id   0bf028e384e4e61fdfc6130fbac13523
#
_cell.length_a   1.000
_cell.length_b   1.000
_cell.length_c   1.000
_cell.angle_alpha   90.00
_cell.angle_beta   90.00
_cell.angle_gamma   90.00
#
_symmetry.space_group_name_H-M   'P 1'
#
loop_
_entity.id
_entity.type
_entity.pdbx_description
1 polymer ?
#
loop_
_entity_poly.entity_id
_entity_poly.type
_entity_poly.pdbx_seq_one_letter_code
_entity_poly.pdbx_strand_id
1 'polypeptide(L)'
;MNKAFTPIGLFIVLASVIGGYVLEHGNLHVLWQPVELLIIGGAGLGAFIASCTPHLFKATMKCVVKGILYEPLHKADYVDVLNLLNEIFAKIRKDGPIKLEGDMDDPENSSIFKNYPDFMKKKEALTFLTDSFRTIISTKIQYYDLNTLLESEVEAYYEELEHEASLTNEIAESFPGLGI
;
A
#
# COMPACT_ATOMS: atom_id res chain seq x y z
N MET A 1 6.08 11.80 -4.74
CA MET A 1 5.22 12.93 -4.35
C MET A 1 5.85 13.66 -3.17
N ASN A 2 5.99 14.97 -3.25
CA ASN A 2 6.62 15.77 -2.18
C ASN A 2 5.67 15.84 -0.99
N LYS A 3 6.01 15.20 0.14
CA LYS A 3 5.19 15.18 1.39
C LYS A 3 4.79 16.59 1.88
N ALA A 4 5.46 17.64 1.40
CA ALA A 4 5.16 19.02 1.76
C ALA A 4 3.96 19.64 1.02
N PHE A 5 3.58 19.13 -0.17
CA PHE A 5 2.49 19.72 -0.94
C PHE A 5 1.11 19.51 -0.33
N THR A 6 0.87 18.34 0.27
CA THR A 6 -0.41 18.02 0.92
C THR A 6 -0.72 18.94 2.10
N PRO A 7 0.18 19.14 3.09
CA PRO A 7 -0.10 20.08 4.18
C PRO A 7 -0.17 21.54 3.70
N ILE A 8 0.58 21.94 2.69
CA ILE A 8 0.49 23.28 2.10
C ILE A 8 -0.89 23.49 1.44
N GLY A 9 -1.36 22.51 0.65
CA GLY A 9 -2.69 22.57 0.03
C GLY A 9 -3.80 22.66 1.09
N LEU A 10 -3.74 21.84 2.14
CA LEU A 10 -4.69 21.86 3.22
C LEU A 10 -4.70 23.21 3.95
N PHE A 11 -3.51 23.77 4.19
CA PHE A 11 -3.38 25.10 4.83
C PHE A 11 -4.00 26.21 3.96
N ILE A 12 -3.79 26.18 2.64
CA ILE A 12 -4.38 27.15 1.71
C ILE A 12 -5.90 27.06 1.75
N VAL A 13 -6.47 25.85 1.71
CA VAL A 13 -7.93 25.64 1.77
C VAL A 13 -8.48 26.22 3.08
N LEU A 14 -7.91 25.86 4.23
CA LEU A 14 -8.36 26.34 5.52
C LEU A 14 -8.23 27.85 5.64
N ALA A 15 -7.10 28.43 5.21
CA ALA A 15 -6.88 29.86 5.23
C ALA A 15 -7.86 30.63 4.32
N SER A 16 -8.17 30.07 3.14
CA SER A 16 -9.14 30.68 2.21
C SER A 16 -10.55 30.65 2.76
N VAL A 17 -10.99 29.52 3.35
CA VAL A 17 -12.33 29.38 3.93
C VAL A 17 -12.49 30.31 5.13
N ILE A 18 -11.56 30.28 6.07
CA ILE A 18 -11.61 31.12 7.28
C ILE A 18 -11.47 32.60 6.90
N GLY A 19 -10.53 32.93 6.00
CA GLY A 19 -10.28 34.30 5.54
C GLY A 19 -11.49 34.88 4.80
N GLY A 20 -12.10 34.14 3.89
CA GLY A 20 -13.33 34.54 3.19
C GLY A 20 -14.46 34.80 4.16
N TYR A 21 -14.66 33.91 5.12
CA TYR A 21 -15.71 34.06 6.13
C TYR A 21 -15.52 35.27 7.05
N VAL A 22 -14.29 35.57 7.41
CA VAL A 22 -13.95 36.78 8.22
C VAL A 22 -14.15 38.06 7.43
N LEU A 23 -13.77 38.07 6.13
CA LEU A 23 -13.97 39.23 5.24
C LEU A 23 -15.45 39.58 5.02
N GLU A 24 -16.31 38.58 4.99
CA GLU A 24 -17.79 38.73 4.93
C GLU A 24 -18.41 39.11 6.27
N HIS A 25 -17.62 39.42 7.29
CA HIS A 25 -18.09 39.68 8.67
C HIS A 25 -18.89 38.51 9.28
N GLY A 26 -18.67 37.31 8.84
CA GLY A 26 -19.30 36.09 9.32
C GLY A 26 -18.88 35.75 10.77
N ASN A 27 -19.81 35.23 11.55
CA ASN A 27 -19.52 34.81 12.91
C ASN A 27 -18.81 33.45 12.91
N LEU A 28 -17.51 33.41 13.24
CA LEU A 28 -16.70 32.20 13.27
C LEU A 28 -17.28 31.07 14.15
N HIS A 29 -18.13 31.42 15.14
CA HIS A 29 -18.83 30.44 15.96
C HIS A 29 -19.80 29.55 15.16
N VAL A 30 -20.31 30.07 14.04
CA VAL A 30 -21.20 29.31 13.14
C VAL A 30 -20.40 28.27 12.31
N LEU A 31 -19.11 28.51 12.09
CA LEU A 31 -18.24 27.53 11.43
C LEU A 31 -17.91 26.32 12.30
N TRP A 32 -18.00 26.50 13.63
CA TRP A 32 -17.78 25.42 14.59
C TRP A 32 -19.09 24.81 15.03
N GLN A 33 -19.58 23.86 14.23
CA GLN A 33 -20.83 23.14 14.49
C GLN A 33 -20.55 21.65 14.77
N PRO A 34 -20.19 21.29 16.01
CA PRO A 34 -19.86 19.90 16.36
C PRO A 34 -21.04 18.93 16.17
N VAL A 35 -22.27 19.44 16.28
CA VAL A 35 -23.48 18.64 16.06
C VAL A 35 -23.63 18.25 14.57
N GLU A 36 -23.37 19.18 13.66
CA GLU A 36 -23.45 18.96 12.23
C GLU A 36 -22.35 18.00 11.77
N LEU A 37 -21.12 18.16 12.31
CA LEU A 37 -20.02 17.21 12.07
C LEU A 37 -20.38 15.79 12.54
N LEU A 38 -21.06 15.67 13.68
CA LEU A 38 -21.50 14.39 14.21
C LEU A 38 -22.61 13.76 13.34
N ILE A 39 -23.54 14.56 12.83
CA ILE A 39 -24.60 14.10 11.95
C ILE A 39 -24.02 13.61 10.63
N ILE A 40 -23.20 14.42 9.95
CA ILE A 40 -22.58 14.08 8.66
C ILE A 40 -21.63 12.89 8.81
N GLY A 41 -20.75 12.93 9.81
CA GLY A 41 -19.81 11.84 10.08
C GLY A 41 -20.51 10.54 10.49
N GLY A 42 -21.52 10.65 11.34
CA GLY A 42 -22.31 9.50 11.80
C GLY A 42 -23.16 8.88 10.68
N ALA A 43 -23.84 9.71 9.88
CA ALA A 43 -24.60 9.25 8.72
C ALA A 43 -23.68 8.59 7.67
N GLY A 44 -22.53 9.21 7.37
CA GLY A 44 -21.54 8.66 6.45
C GLY A 44 -20.98 7.33 6.91
N LEU A 45 -20.56 7.23 8.17
CA LEU A 45 -20.08 5.97 8.74
C LEU A 45 -21.18 4.90 8.79
N GLY A 46 -22.40 5.27 9.13
CA GLY A 46 -23.54 4.36 9.15
C GLY A 46 -23.87 3.82 7.75
N ALA A 47 -23.92 4.68 6.74
CA ALA A 47 -24.11 4.30 5.35
C ALA A 47 -22.99 3.39 4.84
N PHE A 48 -21.73 3.72 5.18
CA PHE A 48 -20.57 2.90 4.85
C PHE A 48 -20.66 1.49 5.44
N ILE A 49 -20.96 1.38 6.74
CA ILE A 49 -21.11 0.07 7.41
C ILE A 49 -22.27 -0.72 6.80
N ALA A 50 -23.37 -0.07 6.47
CA ALA A 50 -24.54 -0.72 5.86
C ALA A 50 -24.26 -1.23 4.43
N SER A 51 -23.39 -0.56 3.69
CA SER A 51 -23.06 -0.91 2.30
C SER A 51 -21.92 -1.93 2.20
N CYS A 52 -21.14 -2.12 3.27
CA CYS A 52 -19.96 -2.98 3.26
C CYS A 52 -20.24 -4.38 3.78
N THR A 53 -19.67 -5.39 3.10
CA THR A 53 -19.48 -6.69 3.73
C THR A 53 -18.38 -6.60 4.80
N PRO A 54 -18.38 -7.51 5.82
CA PRO A 54 -17.33 -7.50 6.85
C PRO A 54 -15.91 -7.63 6.30
N HIS A 55 -15.76 -8.32 5.18
CA HIS A 55 -14.47 -8.45 4.48
C HIS A 55 -14.04 -7.12 3.86
N LEU A 56 -14.95 -6.46 3.15
CA LEU A 56 -14.71 -5.19 2.49
C LEU A 56 -14.39 -4.08 3.50
N PHE A 57 -15.10 -4.05 4.64
CA PHE A 57 -14.81 -3.12 5.72
C PHE A 57 -13.37 -3.24 6.23
N LYS A 58 -12.91 -4.47 6.46
CA LYS A 58 -11.52 -4.73 6.90
C LYS A 58 -10.50 -4.31 5.84
N ALA A 59 -10.75 -4.61 4.56
CA ALA A 59 -9.88 -4.25 3.45
C ALA A 59 -9.74 -2.73 3.32
N THR A 60 -10.85 -2.01 3.32
CA THR A 60 -10.86 -0.53 3.25
C THR A 60 -10.15 0.10 4.44
N MET A 61 -10.41 -0.39 5.65
CA MET A 61 -9.74 0.13 6.86
C MET A 61 -8.22 -0.13 6.80
N LYS A 62 -7.80 -1.29 6.32
CA LYS A 62 -6.39 -1.61 6.09
C LYS A 62 -5.77 -0.70 5.04
N CYS A 63 -6.49 -0.42 3.95
CA CYS A 63 -6.04 0.49 2.88
C CYS A 63 -5.85 1.92 3.40
N VAL A 64 -6.83 2.46 4.14
CA VAL A 64 -6.75 3.80 4.76
C VAL A 64 -5.56 3.89 5.73
N VAL A 65 -5.40 2.91 6.60
CA VAL A 65 -4.26 2.89 7.55
C VAL A 65 -2.93 2.76 6.81
N LYS A 66 -2.82 1.88 5.82
CA LYS A 66 -1.63 1.77 4.97
C LYS A 66 -1.32 3.10 4.26
N GLY A 67 -2.34 3.78 3.73
CA GLY A 67 -2.18 5.07 3.04
C GLY A 67 -1.65 6.18 3.95
N ILE A 68 -2.11 6.23 5.20
CA ILE A 68 -1.64 7.20 6.21
C ILE A 68 -0.20 6.89 6.67
N LEU A 69 0.11 5.60 6.86
CA LEU A 69 1.41 5.12 7.33
C LEU A 69 2.38 4.81 6.20
N TYR A 70 2.03 5.16 4.96
CA TYR A 70 2.84 4.85 3.79
C TYR A 70 4.24 5.47 3.89
N GLU A 71 5.25 4.62 3.89
CA GLU A 71 6.65 5.02 3.73
C GLU A 71 7.04 4.84 2.26
N PRO A 72 7.41 5.94 1.57
CA PRO A 72 7.86 5.83 0.19
C PRO A 72 9.16 5.04 0.11
N LEU A 73 9.28 4.20 -0.92
CA LEU A 73 10.52 3.48 -1.19
C LEU A 73 11.66 4.47 -1.46
N HIS A 74 12.79 4.22 -0.83
CA HIS A 74 14.00 5.01 -0.98
C HIS A 74 14.95 4.31 -1.95
N LYS A 75 15.92 5.05 -2.48
CA LYS A 75 16.95 4.48 -3.37
C LYS A 75 17.70 3.29 -2.72
N ALA A 76 17.88 3.35 -1.40
CA ALA A 76 18.50 2.25 -0.64
C ALA A 76 17.72 0.93 -0.78
N ASP A 77 16.39 0.97 -0.73
CA ASP A 77 15.54 -0.22 -0.86
C ASP A 77 15.77 -0.96 -2.19
N TYR A 78 15.92 -0.21 -3.27
CA TYR A 78 16.20 -0.80 -4.59
C TYR A 78 17.61 -1.40 -4.66
N VAL A 79 18.58 -0.74 -4.05
CA VAL A 79 19.96 -1.24 -3.99
C VAL A 79 20.01 -2.53 -3.17
N ASP A 80 19.28 -2.61 -2.06
CA ASP A 80 19.21 -3.81 -1.21
C ASP A 80 18.61 -4.99 -1.97
N VAL A 81 17.53 -4.77 -2.73
CA VAL A 81 16.97 -5.83 -3.59
C VAL A 81 17.96 -6.30 -4.64
N LEU A 82 18.68 -5.39 -5.30
CA LEU A 82 19.68 -5.76 -6.30
C LEU A 82 20.86 -6.55 -5.68
N ASN A 83 21.29 -6.16 -4.49
CA ASN A 83 22.35 -6.87 -3.77
C ASN A 83 21.88 -8.26 -3.33
N LEU A 84 20.65 -8.37 -2.79
CA LEU A 84 20.02 -9.63 -2.43
C LEU A 84 19.94 -10.58 -3.65
N LEU A 85 19.46 -10.09 -4.79
CA LEU A 85 19.40 -10.88 -6.03
C LEU A 85 20.80 -11.32 -6.48
N ASN A 86 21.80 -10.45 -6.36
CA ASN A 86 23.18 -10.80 -6.69
C ASN A 86 23.71 -11.93 -5.80
N GLU A 87 23.44 -11.90 -4.48
CA GLU A 87 23.83 -12.98 -3.56
C GLU A 87 23.11 -14.29 -3.88
N ILE A 88 21.82 -14.24 -4.19
CA ILE A 88 21.03 -15.40 -4.60
C ILE A 88 21.62 -16.03 -5.87
N PHE A 89 21.86 -15.22 -6.91
CA PHE A 89 22.44 -15.71 -8.16
C PHE A 89 23.87 -16.22 -7.99
N ALA A 90 24.67 -15.61 -7.13
CA ALA A 90 26.00 -16.09 -6.80
C ALA A 90 25.95 -17.49 -6.14
N LYS A 91 24.99 -17.70 -5.23
CA LYS A 91 24.76 -19.01 -4.59
C LYS A 91 24.29 -20.06 -5.61
N ILE A 92 23.35 -19.72 -6.48
CA ILE A 92 22.91 -20.63 -7.56
C ILE A 92 24.08 -21.04 -8.45
N ARG A 93 24.95 -20.09 -8.80
CA ARG A 93 26.12 -20.35 -9.67
C ARG A 93 27.14 -21.25 -8.98
N LYS A 94 27.34 -21.08 -7.69
CA LYS A 94 28.35 -21.80 -6.90
C LYS A 94 27.88 -23.19 -6.48
N ASP A 95 26.67 -23.28 -5.96
CA ASP A 95 26.17 -24.44 -5.23
C ASP A 95 25.02 -25.16 -5.96
N GLY A 96 24.51 -24.54 -7.01
CA GLY A 96 23.33 -25.02 -7.77
C GLY A 96 22.00 -24.55 -7.17
N PRO A 97 20.92 -24.60 -7.98
CA PRO A 97 19.61 -24.06 -7.57
C PRO A 97 18.97 -24.86 -6.42
N ILE A 98 19.21 -26.16 -6.33
CA ILE A 98 18.61 -27.01 -5.28
C ILE A 98 19.04 -26.59 -3.88
N LYS A 99 20.26 -26.12 -3.71
CA LYS A 99 20.76 -25.67 -2.39
C LYS A 99 20.17 -24.34 -1.93
N LEU A 100 19.44 -23.64 -2.81
CA LEU A 100 18.74 -22.42 -2.47
C LEU A 100 17.35 -22.70 -1.87
N GLU A 101 16.80 -23.92 -2.08
CA GLU A 101 15.46 -24.30 -1.62
C GLU A 101 15.24 -24.02 -0.12
N GLY A 102 16.20 -24.42 0.72
CA GLY A 102 16.12 -24.16 2.15
C GLY A 102 16.09 -22.68 2.54
N ASP A 103 16.74 -21.80 1.77
CA ASP A 103 16.70 -20.36 2.00
C ASP A 103 15.35 -19.76 1.59
N MET A 104 14.71 -20.33 0.56
CA MET A 104 13.38 -19.89 0.09
C MET A 104 12.27 -20.38 1.01
N ASP A 105 12.43 -21.55 1.62
CA ASP A 105 11.45 -22.14 2.53
C ASP A 105 11.46 -21.50 3.91
N ASP A 106 12.64 -21.13 4.39
CA ASP A 106 12.81 -20.46 5.68
C ASP A 106 13.71 -19.22 5.56
N PRO A 107 13.19 -18.13 4.98
CA PRO A 107 13.94 -16.88 4.82
C PRO A 107 14.41 -16.27 6.14
N GLU A 108 13.67 -16.49 7.24
CA GLU A 108 14.00 -15.94 8.56
C GLU A 108 15.29 -16.57 9.12
N ASN A 109 15.58 -17.82 8.78
CA ASN A 109 16.79 -18.50 9.19
C ASN A 109 17.90 -18.52 8.13
N SER A 110 17.61 -18.01 6.93
CA SER A 110 18.57 -17.92 5.84
C SER A 110 19.71 -16.95 6.15
N SER A 111 20.94 -17.36 5.81
CA SER A 111 22.13 -16.50 5.93
C SER A 111 22.14 -15.35 4.92
N ILE A 112 21.42 -15.49 3.81
CA ILE A 112 21.31 -14.45 2.77
C ILE A 112 20.32 -13.39 3.22
N PHE A 113 19.08 -13.77 3.55
CA PHE A 113 18.00 -12.83 3.88
C PHE A 113 18.28 -12.05 5.16
N LYS A 114 18.99 -12.62 6.13
CA LYS A 114 19.41 -11.92 7.38
C LYS A 114 20.23 -10.65 7.14
N ASN A 115 20.91 -10.55 6.00
CA ASN A 115 21.66 -9.35 5.63
C ASN A 115 20.75 -8.19 5.18
N TYR A 116 19.45 -8.46 4.91
CA TYR A 116 18.48 -7.51 4.36
C TYR A 116 17.22 -7.40 5.23
N PRO A 117 17.34 -6.97 6.50
CA PRO A 117 16.21 -6.94 7.44
C PRO A 117 15.08 -6.01 7.00
N ASP A 118 15.38 -4.93 6.28
CA ASP A 118 14.35 -4.01 5.79
C ASP A 118 13.57 -4.58 4.59
N PHE A 119 14.20 -5.40 3.76
CA PHE A 119 13.50 -6.17 2.74
C PHE A 119 12.58 -7.22 3.35
N MET A 120 13.02 -7.92 4.40
CA MET A 120 12.22 -8.94 5.07
C MET A 120 10.95 -8.40 5.74
N LYS A 121 10.91 -7.12 6.08
CA LYS A 121 9.68 -6.45 6.57
C LYS A 121 8.60 -6.29 5.48
N LYS A 122 9.00 -6.29 4.21
CA LYS A 122 8.13 -6.15 3.03
C LYS A 122 7.58 -7.51 2.63
N LYS A 123 6.60 -8.01 3.38
CA LYS A 123 6.11 -9.40 3.27
C LYS A 123 5.65 -9.78 1.86
N GLU A 124 4.94 -8.88 1.19
CA GLU A 124 4.46 -9.10 -0.18
C GLU A 124 5.64 -9.32 -1.17
N ALA A 125 6.66 -8.46 -1.10
CA ALA A 125 7.84 -8.59 -1.94
C ALA A 125 8.68 -9.84 -1.59
N LEU A 126 8.77 -10.18 -0.31
CA LEU A 126 9.45 -11.39 0.15
C LEU A 126 8.75 -12.64 -0.38
N THR A 127 7.43 -12.73 -0.24
CA THR A 127 6.63 -13.85 -0.75
C THR A 127 6.78 -13.98 -2.26
N PHE A 128 6.61 -12.89 -3.01
CA PHE A 128 6.80 -12.88 -4.45
C PHE A 128 8.19 -13.39 -4.86
N LEU A 129 9.25 -12.94 -4.19
CA LEU A 129 10.62 -13.36 -4.47
C LEU A 129 10.81 -14.85 -4.19
N THR A 130 10.40 -15.32 -3.01
CA THR A 130 10.59 -16.72 -2.61
C THR A 130 9.80 -17.68 -3.47
N ASP A 131 8.55 -17.36 -3.82
CA ASP A 131 7.70 -18.21 -4.65
C ASP A 131 8.18 -18.25 -6.11
N SER A 132 8.68 -17.12 -6.63
CA SER A 132 9.34 -17.07 -7.94
C SER A 132 10.54 -18.01 -8.00
N PHE A 133 11.41 -17.97 -6.99
CA PHE A 133 12.58 -18.87 -6.94
C PHE A 133 12.21 -20.33 -6.69
N ARG A 134 11.18 -20.60 -5.87
CA ARG A 134 10.64 -21.97 -5.72
C ARG A 134 10.16 -22.53 -7.05
N THR A 135 9.46 -21.72 -7.82
CA THR A 135 9.01 -22.10 -9.18
C THR A 135 10.21 -22.42 -10.08
N ILE A 136 11.25 -21.60 -10.07
CA ILE A 136 12.47 -21.83 -10.85
C ILE A 136 13.18 -23.12 -10.42
N ILE A 137 13.23 -23.40 -9.12
CA ILE A 137 13.92 -24.59 -8.57
C ILE A 137 13.14 -25.86 -8.85
N SER A 138 11.81 -25.83 -8.67
CA SER A 138 10.94 -27.03 -8.77
C SER A 138 10.58 -27.39 -10.20
N THR A 139 10.55 -26.40 -11.10
CA THR A 139 10.17 -26.60 -12.49
C THR A 139 11.31 -26.21 -13.42
N LYS A 140 11.47 -26.96 -14.53
CA LYS A 140 12.38 -26.55 -15.61
C LYS A 140 11.69 -25.56 -16.54
N ILE A 141 11.13 -24.48 -15.94
CA ILE A 141 10.36 -23.49 -16.68
C ILE A 141 11.24 -22.77 -17.70
N GLN A 142 10.71 -22.59 -18.91
CA GLN A 142 11.39 -21.81 -19.95
C GLN A 142 11.38 -20.32 -19.58
N TYR A 143 12.40 -19.58 -20.00
CA TYR A 143 12.51 -18.15 -19.73
C TYR A 143 11.25 -17.36 -20.10
N TYR A 144 10.68 -17.66 -21.27
CA TYR A 144 9.49 -16.97 -21.78
C TYR A 144 8.26 -17.22 -20.89
N ASP A 145 8.05 -18.46 -20.47
CA ASP A 145 6.93 -18.84 -19.61
C ASP A 145 7.08 -18.26 -18.21
N LEU A 146 8.33 -18.24 -17.69
CA LEU A 146 8.63 -17.60 -16.41
C LEU A 146 8.33 -16.09 -16.45
N ASN A 147 8.78 -15.42 -17.51
CA ASN A 147 8.52 -13.99 -17.66
C ASN A 147 7.02 -13.68 -17.68
N THR A 148 6.25 -14.44 -18.46
CA THR A 148 4.79 -14.29 -18.54
C THR A 148 4.12 -14.55 -17.18
N LEU A 149 4.58 -15.57 -16.45
CA LEU A 149 4.06 -15.89 -15.12
C LEU A 149 4.30 -14.74 -14.14
N LEU A 150 5.53 -14.23 -14.07
CA LEU A 150 5.90 -13.15 -13.16
C LEU A 150 5.18 -11.83 -13.50
N GLU A 151 5.05 -11.52 -14.81
CA GLU A 151 4.27 -10.35 -15.26
C GLU A 151 2.81 -10.46 -14.84
N SER A 152 2.18 -11.63 -15.06
CA SER A 152 0.78 -11.87 -14.67
C SER A 152 0.57 -11.77 -13.17
N GLU A 153 1.52 -12.22 -12.35
CA GLU A 153 1.43 -12.14 -10.90
C GLU A 153 1.55 -10.69 -10.40
N VAL A 154 2.47 -9.92 -10.99
CA VAL A 154 2.59 -8.48 -10.70
C VAL A 154 1.34 -7.71 -11.13
N GLU A 155 0.77 -8.03 -12.30
CA GLU A 155 -0.45 -7.40 -12.79
C GLU A 155 -1.65 -7.72 -11.90
N ALA A 156 -1.84 -8.98 -11.51
CA ALA A 156 -2.89 -9.40 -10.59
C ALA A 156 -2.79 -8.67 -9.23
N TYR A 157 -1.57 -8.54 -8.69
CA TYR A 157 -1.34 -7.79 -7.46
C TYR A 157 -1.66 -6.29 -7.62
N TYR A 158 -1.32 -5.71 -8.77
CA TYR A 158 -1.64 -4.31 -9.06
C TYR A 158 -3.16 -4.09 -9.18
N GLU A 159 -3.88 -4.98 -9.87
CA GLU A 159 -5.33 -4.94 -9.99
C GLU A 159 -6.03 -5.06 -8.63
N GLU A 160 -5.53 -5.92 -7.73
CA GLU A 160 -6.05 -6.04 -6.35
C GLU A 160 -5.90 -4.73 -5.58
N LEU A 161 -4.73 -4.10 -5.66
CA LEU A 161 -4.48 -2.80 -5.00
C LEU A 161 -5.34 -1.67 -5.59
N GLU A 162 -5.51 -1.65 -6.91
CA GLU A 162 -6.34 -0.66 -7.60
C GLU A 162 -7.81 -0.82 -7.20
N HIS A 163 -8.29 -2.05 -7.10
CA HIS A 163 -9.64 -2.33 -6.64
C HIS A 163 -9.86 -1.86 -5.19
N GLU A 164 -8.94 -2.15 -4.26
CA GLU A 164 -8.99 -1.64 -2.88
C GLU A 164 -8.99 -0.10 -2.82
N ALA A 165 -8.19 0.55 -3.66
CA ALA A 165 -8.12 2.00 -3.74
C ALA A 165 -9.40 2.62 -4.33
N SER A 166 -9.97 2.01 -5.38
CA SER A 166 -11.22 2.43 -6.02
C SER A 166 -12.38 2.42 -5.03
N LEU A 167 -12.53 1.35 -4.26
CA LEU A 167 -13.56 1.24 -3.22
C LEU A 167 -13.42 2.34 -2.16
N THR A 168 -12.18 2.68 -1.78
CA THR A 168 -11.92 3.77 -0.83
C THR A 168 -12.33 5.13 -1.41
N ASN A 169 -12.11 5.36 -2.70
CA ASN A 169 -12.50 6.58 -3.40
C ASN A 169 -14.04 6.70 -3.51
N GLU A 170 -14.75 5.63 -3.88
CA GLU A 170 -16.21 5.63 -3.94
C GLU A 170 -16.85 6.04 -2.61
N ILE A 171 -16.27 5.56 -1.51
CA ILE A 171 -16.71 5.94 -0.17
C ILE A 171 -16.41 7.42 0.09
N ALA A 172 -15.21 7.90 -0.20
CA ALA A 172 -14.83 9.29 0.00
C ALA A 172 -15.71 10.26 -0.81
N GLU A 173 -16.08 9.89 -2.03
CA GLU A 173 -16.97 10.66 -2.90
C GLU A 173 -18.44 10.69 -2.41
N SER A 174 -18.87 9.70 -1.63
CA SER A 174 -20.22 9.68 -1.07
C SER A 174 -20.42 10.67 0.08
N PHE A 175 -19.38 11.04 0.82
CA PHE A 175 -19.45 11.94 1.98
C PHE A 175 -19.96 13.36 1.65
N PRO A 176 -19.49 14.05 0.59
CA PRO A 176 -20.02 15.36 0.22
C PRO A 176 -21.49 15.35 -0.12
N GLY A 177 -22.00 14.26 -0.72
CA GLY A 177 -23.42 14.10 -1.04
C GLY A 177 -24.34 13.96 0.17
N LEU A 178 -23.80 13.58 1.34
CA LEU A 178 -24.53 13.47 2.59
C LEU A 178 -24.59 14.81 3.36
N GLY A 179 -23.79 15.80 2.97
CA GLY A 179 -23.72 17.12 3.58
C GLY A 179 -24.57 18.19 2.89
N ILE A 180 -25.32 17.82 1.85
CA ILE A 180 -26.30 18.67 1.15
C ILE A 180 -27.70 18.21 1.56
#